data_dc1dc10aa42c5f1e97b5fe48b66265fb
#
_entry.id   dc1dc10aa42c5f1e97b5fe48b66265fb
#
_cell.length_a   1.000
_cell.length_b   1.000
_cell.length_c   1.000
_cell.angle_alpha   90.00
_cell.angle_beta   90.00
_cell.angle_gamma   90.00
#
_symmetry.space_group_name_H-M   'P 1'
#
loop_
_entity.id
_entity.type
_entity.pdbx_description
1 polymer ?
#
loop_
_entity_poly.entity_id
_entity_poly.type
_entity_poly.pdbx_seq_one_letter_code
_entity_poly.pdbx_strand_id
1 'polypeptide(L)'
;MSWVEDANRQVDFLIKQLHLKGTEKILDLACGFGRHSLEFARRGYDVTGIDITPAYIDYANEQEKKENLNAKFICQDIRTITFDKEFDVVLNMADGAIGYLENDGENHKIFSVIAKALKNGGKHFMDIMNGSYA
;
A
#
# COMPACT_ATOMS: atom_id res chain seq x y z
N MET A 1 17.42 2.97 -15.58
CA MET A 1 16.45 2.01 -15.07
C MET A 1 15.11 2.68 -14.85
N SER A 2 14.07 2.07 -15.32
CA SER A 2 12.76 2.67 -15.15
C SER A 2 12.21 2.38 -13.75
N TRP A 3 11.33 3.22 -13.31
CA TRP A 3 10.68 3.01 -12.01
C TRP A 3 9.75 1.79 -12.02
N VAL A 4 9.38 1.31 -13.20
CA VAL A 4 8.63 0.06 -13.30
C VAL A 4 9.51 -1.11 -12.90
N GLU A 5 10.78 -1.09 -13.31
CA GLU A 5 11.71 -2.13 -12.89
C GLU A 5 11.96 -2.08 -11.39
N ASP A 6 12.01 -0.88 -10.83
CA ASP A 6 12.16 -0.72 -9.39
C ASP A 6 10.96 -1.30 -8.65
N ALA A 7 9.75 -1.09 -9.17
CA ALA A 7 8.56 -1.66 -8.55
C ALA A 7 8.61 -3.18 -8.57
N ASN A 8 9.05 -3.77 -9.66
CA ASN A 8 9.17 -5.23 -9.76
C ASN A 8 10.13 -5.78 -8.70
N ARG A 9 11.29 -5.15 -8.55
CA ARG A 9 12.27 -5.57 -7.56
C ARG A 9 11.76 -5.39 -6.14
N GLN A 10 11.09 -4.28 -5.89
CA GLN A 10 10.57 -3.99 -4.57
C GLN A 10 9.47 -4.96 -4.18
N VAL A 11 8.61 -5.31 -5.12
CA VAL A 11 7.57 -6.30 -4.88
C VAL A 11 8.18 -7.68 -4.66
N ASP A 12 9.20 -8.06 -5.45
CA ASP A 12 9.93 -9.31 -5.22
C ASP A 12 10.48 -9.37 -3.80
N PHE A 13 11.10 -8.28 -3.37
CA PHE A 13 11.66 -8.18 -2.03
C PHE A 13 10.58 -8.36 -0.95
N LEU A 14 9.44 -7.67 -1.13
CA LEU A 14 8.36 -7.72 -0.16
C LEU A 14 7.74 -9.11 -0.07
N ILE A 15 7.53 -9.76 -1.20
CA ILE A 15 6.97 -11.11 -1.23
C ILE A 15 7.89 -12.05 -0.45
N LYS A 16 9.18 -11.93 -0.66
CA LYS A 16 10.15 -12.77 0.01
C LYS A 16 10.24 -12.44 1.51
N GLN A 17 10.34 -11.15 1.81
CA GLN A 17 10.52 -10.68 3.18
C GLN A 17 9.31 -11.01 4.06
N LEU A 18 8.13 -10.89 3.51
CA LEU A 18 6.89 -11.13 4.23
C LEU A 18 6.36 -12.55 4.06
N HIS A 19 7.07 -13.38 3.32
CA HIS A 19 6.69 -14.78 3.08
C HIS A 19 5.27 -14.89 2.49
N LEU A 20 5.00 -14.10 1.46
CA LEU A 20 3.68 -14.09 0.85
C LEU A 20 3.48 -15.27 -0.08
N LYS A 21 2.26 -15.77 -0.15
CA LYS A 21 1.92 -16.99 -0.89
C LYS A 21 1.26 -16.73 -2.25
N GLY A 22 0.76 -15.54 -2.47
CA GLY A 22 0.08 -15.19 -3.71
C GLY A 22 -1.42 -15.01 -3.57
N THR A 23 -1.97 -15.29 -2.40
CA THR A 23 -3.41 -15.20 -2.17
C THR A 23 -3.80 -14.14 -1.15
N GLU A 24 -2.83 -13.43 -0.61
CA GLU A 24 -3.07 -12.45 0.43
C GLU A 24 -3.84 -11.24 -0.09
N LYS A 25 -4.62 -10.65 0.80
CA LYS A 25 -5.33 -9.41 0.53
C LYS A 25 -4.48 -8.28 1.09
N ILE A 26 -4.12 -7.34 0.23
CA ILE A 26 -3.14 -6.29 0.54
C ILE A 26 -3.77 -4.91 0.53
N LEU A 27 -3.49 -4.12 1.56
CA LEU A 27 -3.85 -2.71 1.62
C LEU A 27 -2.58 -1.88 1.47
N ASP A 28 -2.55 -1.00 0.47
CA ASP A 28 -1.39 -0.14 0.20
C ASP A 28 -1.75 1.29 0.56
N LEU A 29 -1.27 1.76 1.70
CA LEU A 29 -1.57 3.10 2.19
C LEU A 29 -0.66 4.13 1.57
N ALA A 30 -1.24 5.25 1.13
CA ALA A 30 -0.53 6.30 0.40
C ALA A 30 0.13 5.71 -0.85
N CYS A 31 -0.69 5.06 -1.65
CA CYS A 31 -0.19 4.26 -2.78
C CYS A 31 0.38 5.08 -3.95
N GLY A 32 0.16 6.38 -3.98
CA GLY A 32 0.60 7.22 -5.08
C GLY A 32 -0.05 6.79 -6.40
N PHE A 33 0.76 6.65 -7.45
CA PHE A 33 0.28 6.20 -8.76
C PHE A 33 -0.04 4.71 -8.79
N GLY A 34 0.18 4.00 -7.71
CA GLY A 34 -0.17 2.60 -7.62
C GLY A 34 0.86 1.65 -8.18
N ARG A 35 2.10 2.05 -8.35
CA ARG A 35 3.10 1.18 -8.98
C ARG A 35 3.30 -0.14 -8.23
N HIS A 36 3.33 -0.11 -6.91
CA HIS A 36 3.46 -1.34 -6.12
C HIS A 36 2.16 -2.13 -6.13
N SER A 37 1.03 -1.43 -5.94
CA SER A 37 -0.28 -2.05 -5.93
C SER A 37 -0.57 -2.76 -7.25
N LEU A 38 -0.28 -2.11 -8.38
CA LEU A 38 -0.51 -2.69 -9.69
C LEU A 38 0.36 -3.92 -9.90
N GLU A 39 1.61 -3.88 -9.44
CA GLU A 39 2.49 -5.02 -9.60
C GLU A 39 2.05 -6.21 -8.76
N PHE A 40 1.61 -5.97 -7.53
CA PHE A 40 1.04 -7.04 -6.71
C PHE A 40 -0.19 -7.64 -7.39
N ALA A 41 -1.04 -6.77 -7.95
CA ALA A 41 -2.25 -7.24 -8.63
C ALA A 41 -1.91 -8.08 -9.87
N ARG A 42 -0.86 -7.70 -10.60
CA ARG A 42 -0.38 -8.50 -11.76
C ARG A 42 0.07 -9.88 -11.34
N ARG A 43 0.49 -10.04 -10.11
CA ARG A 43 0.94 -11.32 -9.56
C ARG A 43 -0.18 -12.10 -8.87
N GLY A 44 -1.42 -11.62 -8.99
CA GLY A 44 -2.58 -12.35 -8.50
C GLY A 44 -3.10 -11.97 -7.13
N TYR A 45 -2.49 -10.99 -6.47
CA TYR A 45 -2.96 -10.55 -5.16
C TYR A 45 -4.20 -9.67 -5.30
N ASP A 46 -5.03 -9.67 -4.26
CA ASP A 46 -6.19 -8.80 -4.17
C ASP A 46 -5.74 -7.51 -3.46
N VAL A 47 -5.69 -6.40 -4.17
CA VAL A 47 -5.06 -5.18 -3.66
C VAL A 47 -6.05 -4.03 -3.58
N THR A 48 -5.97 -3.27 -2.49
CA THR A 48 -6.68 -2.00 -2.34
C THR A 48 -5.64 -0.92 -2.06
N GLY A 49 -5.62 0.12 -2.88
CA GLY A 49 -4.71 1.25 -2.70
C GLY A 49 -5.47 2.49 -2.28
N ILE A 50 -4.93 3.22 -1.33
CA ILE A 50 -5.54 4.45 -0.80
C ILE A 50 -4.56 5.60 -0.97
N ASP A 51 -5.02 6.72 -1.51
CA ASP A 51 -4.21 7.92 -1.58
C ASP A 51 -5.14 9.12 -1.57
N ILE A 52 -4.66 10.24 -1.05
CA ILE A 52 -5.47 11.44 -0.95
C ILE A 52 -5.47 12.26 -2.24
N THR A 53 -4.59 11.95 -3.17
CA THR A 53 -4.40 12.72 -4.40
C THR A 53 -5.25 12.17 -5.54
N PRO A 54 -6.29 12.91 -5.97
CA PRO A 54 -7.20 12.39 -7.00
C PRO A 54 -6.51 12.01 -8.32
N ALA A 55 -5.54 12.79 -8.76
CA ALA A 55 -4.85 12.50 -10.01
C ALA A 55 -4.15 11.17 -9.99
N TYR A 56 -3.57 10.80 -8.86
CA TYR A 56 -2.87 9.53 -8.69
C TYR A 56 -3.86 8.37 -8.74
N ILE A 57 -4.99 8.54 -8.08
CA ILE A 57 -6.02 7.50 -8.02
C ILE A 57 -6.66 7.32 -9.41
N ASP A 58 -6.90 8.40 -10.12
CA ASP A 58 -7.43 8.31 -11.49
C ASP A 58 -6.50 7.54 -12.39
N TYR A 59 -5.20 7.82 -12.31
CA TYR A 59 -4.20 7.11 -13.10
C TYR A 59 -4.18 5.62 -12.76
N ALA A 60 -4.17 5.30 -11.48
CA ALA A 60 -4.12 3.90 -11.03
C ALA A 60 -5.36 3.13 -11.47
N ASN A 61 -6.54 3.75 -11.37
CA ASN A 61 -7.79 3.12 -11.82
C ASN A 61 -7.78 2.88 -13.33
N GLU A 62 -7.20 3.82 -14.09
CA GLU A 62 -7.11 3.66 -15.52
C GLU A 62 -6.21 2.48 -15.88
N GLN A 63 -5.08 2.35 -15.21
CA GLN A 63 -4.17 1.24 -15.46
C GLN A 63 -4.79 -0.10 -15.07
N GLU A 64 -5.51 -0.14 -13.96
CA GLU A 64 -6.17 -1.35 -13.50
C GLU A 64 -7.21 -1.83 -14.54
N LYS A 65 -7.96 -0.89 -15.11
CA LYS A 65 -8.95 -1.23 -16.13
C LYS A 65 -8.28 -1.74 -17.40
N LYS A 66 -7.20 -1.08 -17.83
CA LYS A 66 -6.49 -1.50 -19.03
C LYS A 66 -5.96 -2.92 -18.94
N GLU A 67 -5.48 -3.30 -17.77
CA GLU A 67 -4.87 -4.61 -17.56
C GLU A 67 -5.85 -5.62 -16.98
N ASN A 68 -7.06 -5.19 -16.65
CA ASN A 68 -8.09 -6.06 -16.07
C ASN A 68 -7.58 -6.75 -14.80
N LEU A 69 -7.09 -5.96 -13.87
CA LEU A 69 -6.50 -6.47 -12.64
C LEU A 69 -7.49 -6.48 -11.48
N ASN A 70 -7.20 -7.27 -10.46
CA ASN A 70 -8.00 -7.32 -9.24
C ASN A 70 -7.44 -6.31 -8.24
N ALA A 71 -7.65 -5.03 -8.53
CA ALA A 71 -7.17 -3.94 -7.70
C ALA A 71 -8.22 -2.85 -7.62
N LYS A 72 -8.33 -2.24 -6.45
CA LYS A 72 -9.23 -1.11 -6.22
C LYS A 72 -8.40 0.06 -5.73
N PHE A 73 -8.70 1.25 -6.22
CA PHE A 73 -8.00 2.45 -5.79
C PHE A 73 -9.02 3.48 -5.32
N ILE A 74 -8.84 3.96 -4.10
CA ILE A 74 -9.79 4.86 -3.44
C ILE A 74 -9.09 6.14 -3.04
N CYS A 75 -9.69 7.28 -3.42
CA CYS A 75 -9.17 8.59 -3.03
C CYS A 75 -9.71 8.93 -1.65
N GLN A 76 -8.87 8.83 -0.65
CA GLN A 76 -9.28 9.05 0.73
C GLN A 76 -8.05 9.32 1.60
N ASP A 77 -8.26 10.06 2.69
CA ASP A 77 -7.20 10.27 3.68
C ASP A 77 -7.01 8.97 4.46
N ILE A 78 -5.79 8.48 4.52
CA ILE A 78 -5.51 7.20 5.18
C ILE A 78 -5.89 7.19 6.65
N ARG A 79 -6.00 8.37 7.28
CA ARG A 79 -6.39 8.46 8.69
C ARG A 79 -7.88 8.23 8.90
N THR A 80 -8.68 8.23 7.84
CA THR A 80 -10.12 8.14 7.93
C THR A 80 -10.69 6.81 7.47
N ILE A 81 -9.87 5.88 7.05
CA ILE A 81 -10.36 4.58 6.60
C ILE A 81 -10.84 3.77 7.79
N THR A 82 -11.80 2.88 7.55
CA THR A 82 -12.46 2.15 8.61
C THR A 82 -12.50 0.65 8.37
N PHE A 83 -11.54 0.12 7.65
CA PHE A 83 -11.46 -1.33 7.44
C PHE A 83 -11.27 -2.05 8.78
N ASP A 84 -11.88 -3.22 8.91
CA ASP A 84 -11.84 -3.97 10.14
C ASP A 84 -11.48 -5.42 9.83
N LYS A 85 -10.29 -5.84 10.18
CA LYS A 85 -9.80 -7.21 10.02
C LYS A 85 -10.01 -7.75 8.61
N GLU A 86 -9.65 -6.93 7.64
CA GLU A 86 -9.94 -7.24 6.26
C GLU A 86 -8.71 -7.67 5.46
N PHE A 87 -7.53 -7.25 5.88
CA PHE A 87 -6.30 -7.43 5.09
C PHE A 87 -5.29 -8.35 5.77
N ASP A 88 -4.61 -9.13 4.95
CA ASP A 88 -3.51 -9.97 5.41
C ASP A 88 -2.22 -9.18 5.53
N VAL A 89 -2.08 -8.14 4.72
CA VAL A 89 -0.87 -7.30 4.67
C VAL A 89 -1.27 -5.84 4.52
N VAL A 90 -0.62 -4.97 5.27
CA VAL A 90 -0.73 -3.52 5.07
C VAL A 90 0.66 -2.99 4.73
N LEU A 91 0.75 -2.28 3.62
CA LEU A 91 1.98 -1.64 3.19
C LEU A 91 1.87 -0.14 3.35
N ASN A 92 2.94 0.50 3.77
CA ASN A 92 2.99 1.94 3.95
C ASN A 92 4.35 2.40 3.44
N MET A 93 4.49 2.48 2.12
CA MET A 93 5.78 2.70 1.48
C MET A 93 5.94 4.03 0.79
N ALA A 94 4.86 4.74 0.58
CA ALA A 94 4.95 5.97 -0.20
C ALA A 94 5.51 7.11 0.63
N ASP A 95 6.22 8.00 -0.04
CA ASP A 95 6.76 9.19 0.61
C ASP A 95 5.67 10.07 1.22
N GLY A 96 4.50 10.06 0.62
CA GLY A 96 3.40 10.86 1.13
C GLY A 96 3.00 10.54 2.55
N ALA A 97 3.27 9.32 3.01
CA ALA A 97 2.93 8.93 4.36
C ALA A 97 3.90 9.53 5.40
N ILE A 98 5.09 9.91 4.98
CA ILE A 98 6.11 10.43 5.89
C ILE A 98 5.66 11.70 6.58
N GLY A 99 4.92 12.53 5.87
CA GLY A 99 4.45 13.79 6.46
C GLY A 99 3.59 13.60 7.69
N TYR A 100 2.88 12.49 7.77
CA TYR A 100 2.05 12.22 8.93
C TYR A 100 2.90 11.82 10.14
N LEU A 101 4.08 11.30 9.89
CA LEU A 101 4.94 10.80 10.96
C LEU A 101 5.62 11.90 11.76
N GLU A 102 5.50 13.13 11.33
CA GLU A 102 6.08 14.25 12.05
C GLU A 102 5.25 14.67 13.27
N ASN A 103 4.06 14.12 13.39
CA ASN A 103 3.14 14.47 14.46
C ASN A 103 2.73 13.21 15.21
N ASP A 104 2.99 13.15 16.49
CA ASP A 104 2.70 11.96 17.30
C ASP A 104 1.23 11.57 17.28
N GLY A 105 0.33 12.54 17.30
CA GLY A 105 -1.10 12.26 17.27
C GLY A 105 -1.50 11.63 15.94
N GLU A 106 -0.92 12.10 14.85
CA GLU A 106 -1.21 11.53 13.53
C GLU A 106 -0.61 10.15 13.38
N ASN A 107 0.56 9.91 13.96
CA ASN A 107 1.16 8.60 13.99
C ASN A 107 0.27 7.59 14.70
N HIS A 108 -0.28 7.97 15.83
CA HIS A 108 -1.20 7.08 16.55
C HIS A 108 -2.43 6.75 15.72
N LYS A 109 -2.97 7.72 15.00
CA LYS A 109 -4.13 7.48 14.15
C LYS A 109 -3.79 6.49 13.05
N ILE A 110 -2.64 6.65 12.41
CA ILE A 110 -2.24 5.77 11.33
C ILE A 110 -2.03 4.35 11.85
N PHE A 111 -1.33 4.19 12.97
CA PHE A 111 -1.10 2.87 13.53
C PHE A 111 -2.39 2.21 14.01
N SER A 112 -3.32 2.98 14.56
CA SER A 112 -4.62 2.49 14.95
C SER A 112 -5.40 1.96 13.75
N VAL A 113 -5.38 2.73 12.65
CA VAL A 113 -6.05 2.35 11.41
C VAL A 113 -5.47 1.05 10.86
N ILE A 114 -4.15 0.95 10.87
CA ILE A 114 -3.44 -0.24 10.37
C ILE A 114 -3.79 -1.45 11.22
N ALA A 115 -3.71 -1.32 12.53
CA ALA A 115 -4.00 -2.41 13.44
C ALA A 115 -5.42 -2.92 13.27
N LYS A 116 -6.37 -2.00 13.07
CA LYS A 116 -7.76 -2.37 12.89
C LYS A 116 -8.00 -3.05 11.53
N ALA A 117 -7.30 -2.60 10.50
CA ALA A 117 -7.47 -3.13 9.16
C ALA A 117 -6.91 -4.54 9.00
N LEU A 118 -5.93 -4.91 9.82
CA LEU A 118 -5.27 -6.21 9.70
C LEU A 118 -6.06 -7.33 10.34
N LYS A 119 -6.07 -8.46 9.67
CA LYS A 119 -6.59 -9.70 10.25
C LYS A 119 -5.64 -10.15 11.36
N ASN A 120 -6.11 -11.05 12.22
CA ASN A 120 -5.25 -11.66 13.22
C ASN A 120 -4.10 -12.37 12.50
N GLY A 121 -2.88 -12.09 12.93
CA GLY A 121 -1.70 -12.66 12.27
C GLY A 121 -1.28 -11.91 11.00
N GLY A 122 -1.95 -10.83 10.68
CA GLY A 122 -1.59 -10.02 9.52
C GLY A 122 -0.24 -9.33 9.69
N LYS A 123 0.33 -8.88 8.60
CA LYS A 123 1.67 -8.30 8.58
C LYS A 123 1.63 -6.85 8.12
N HIS A 124 2.45 -6.03 8.75
CA HIS A 124 2.59 -4.63 8.40
C HIS A 124 4.02 -4.34 7.99
N PHE A 125 4.20 -3.71 6.85
CA PHE A 125 5.51 -3.25 6.40
C PHE A 125 5.47 -1.75 6.17
N MET A 126 6.39 -1.02 6.79
CA MET A 126 6.52 0.42 6.61
C MET A 126 7.93 0.74 6.16
N ASP A 127 8.06 1.46 5.05
CA ASP A 127 9.35 1.94 4.58
C ASP A 127 9.39 3.44 4.83
N ILE A 128 9.96 3.79 5.96
CA ILE A 128 10.03 5.19 6.26
C ILE A 128 11.32 5.77 5.87
N MET A 129 12.24 5.19 5.16
CA MET A 129 13.35 5.53 4.90
C MET A 129 13.80 6.06 4.15
N ASN A 130 13.65 5.86 3.49
CA ASN A 130 14.17 6.36 2.77
C ASN A 130 15.28 6.70 3.26
N GLY A 131 15.79 6.09 3.72
CA GLY A 131 16.96 6.20 4.10
C GLY A 131 17.25 6.97 5.09
N SER A 132 16.54 7.65 5.29
CA SER A 132 16.92 8.54 6.15
C SER A 132 17.20 8.06 7.39
N TYR A 133 17.10 7.03 7.60
CA TYR A 133 17.35 6.60 8.72
C TYR A 133 18.22 5.95 8.71
N ALA A 134 18.35 5.98 7.91
CA ALA A 134 19.46 5.45 8.16
C ALA A 134 20.10 5.94 9.26
#